data_f900ac354632c3ead7c478fbf17b8bf4
#
_entry.id   f900ac354632c3ead7c478fbf17b8bf4
#
_cell.length_a   1.000
_cell.length_b   1.000
_cell.length_c   1.000
_cell.angle_alpha   90.00
_cell.angle_beta   90.00
_cell.angle_gamma   90.00
#
_symmetry.space_group_name_H-M   'P 1'
#
loop_
_entity.id
_entity.type
_entity.pdbx_description
1 polymer ?
#
loop_
_entity_poly.entity_id
_entity_poly.type
_entity_poly.pdbx_seq_one_letter_code
_entity_poly.pdbx_strand_id
1 'polypeptide(L)'
;ILVGCSQGGRIALDAALLHPSRVRGLVLIAPTVAGAPAAVYPPGIRLLMDRMETIEAAGDPDQINAFKARLFLDGPLSPEGRVQGEIRERFLDMNGIALRAAPAGASRDAVAAFQRLDEIRVPSMVLWGSHDFPHIQERSRQVASMLMRGSGHALAGAAHLPSLEQPEIVSQRILELIARCAG
;
A
#
# COMPACT_ATOMS: atom_id res chain seq x y z
N ILE A 1 -9.99 -2.49 15.10
CA ILE A 1 -9.49 -1.64 14.00
C ILE A 1 -8.39 -2.41 13.29
N LEU A 2 -8.42 -2.38 11.95
CA LEU A 2 -7.37 -2.96 11.13
C LEU A 2 -6.57 -1.85 10.47
N VAL A 3 -5.25 -2.00 10.46
CA VAL A 3 -4.31 -1.12 9.77
C VAL A 3 -3.55 -1.96 8.76
N GLY A 4 -3.58 -1.59 7.49
CA GLY A 4 -2.92 -2.37 6.45
C GLY A 4 -2.31 -1.51 5.35
N CYS A 5 -1.06 -1.83 4.99
CA CYS A 5 -0.35 -1.20 3.89
C CYS A 5 -0.33 -2.14 2.67
N SER A 6 -0.57 -1.61 1.48
CA SER A 6 -0.49 -2.34 0.21
C SER A 6 -1.33 -3.63 0.25
N GLN A 7 -0.69 -4.81 0.18
CA GLN A 7 -1.34 -6.12 0.35
C GLN A 7 -2.05 -6.25 1.71
N GLY A 8 -1.48 -5.68 2.79
CA GLY A 8 -2.13 -5.63 4.10
C GLY A 8 -3.45 -4.84 4.06
N GLY A 9 -3.52 -3.79 3.26
CA GLY A 9 -4.75 -3.03 3.00
C GLY A 9 -5.81 -3.87 2.30
N ARG A 10 -5.43 -4.69 1.33
CA ARG A 10 -6.31 -5.66 0.69
C ARG A 10 -6.88 -6.66 1.71
N ILE A 11 -6.01 -7.27 2.52
CA ILE A 11 -6.44 -8.20 3.55
C ILE A 11 -7.42 -7.55 4.54
N ALA A 12 -7.17 -6.28 4.91
CA ALA A 12 -8.05 -5.54 5.79
C ALA A 12 -9.44 -5.27 5.18
N LEU A 13 -9.51 -4.97 3.88
CA LEU A 13 -10.76 -4.82 3.14
C LEU A 13 -11.53 -6.15 3.04
N ASP A 14 -10.86 -7.22 2.67
CA ASP A 14 -11.47 -8.56 2.60
C ASP A 14 -12.01 -8.97 3.98
N ALA A 15 -11.27 -8.75 5.05
CA ALA A 15 -11.70 -9.04 6.41
C ALA A 15 -12.94 -8.19 6.82
N ALA A 16 -13.00 -6.92 6.43
CA ALA A 16 -14.14 -6.06 6.72
C ALA A 16 -15.41 -6.50 5.97
N LEU A 17 -15.29 -6.99 4.75
CA LEU A 17 -16.40 -7.49 3.95
C LEU A 17 -16.88 -8.88 4.40
N LEU A 18 -15.96 -9.75 4.80
CA LEU A 18 -16.28 -11.12 5.23
C LEU A 18 -16.73 -11.19 6.70
N HIS A 19 -16.24 -10.29 7.53
CA HIS A 19 -16.48 -10.28 8.98
C HIS A 19 -16.85 -8.88 9.50
N PRO A 20 -17.93 -8.24 8.98
CA PRO A 20 -18.24 -6.85 9.28
C PRO A 20 -18.48 -6.58 10.78
N SER A 21 -19.02 -7.53 11.54
CA SER A 21 -19.23 -7.39 12.98
C SER A 21 -17.92 -7.41 13.80
N ARG A 22 -16.81 -7.85 13.22
CA ARG A 22 -15.51 -7.95 13.91
C ARG A 22 -14.60 -6.74 13.64
N VAL A 23 -14.94 -5.92 12.66
CA VAL A 23 -14.16 -4.73 12.27
C VAL A 23 -14.90 -3.48 12.67
N ARG A 24 -14.23 -2.59 13.41
CA ARG A 24 -14.81 -1.31 13.88
C ARG A 24 -14.20 -0.10 13.17
N GLY A 25 -13.16 -0.27 12.39
CA GLY A 25 -12.52 0.80 11.63
C GLY A 25 -11.37 0.29 10.78
N LEU A 26 -11.03 1.03 9.74
CA LEU A 26 -9.96 0.71 8.78
C LEU A 26 -9.00 1.88 8.60
N VAL A 27 -7.70 1.61 8.68
CA VAL A 27 -6.66 2.48 8.12
C VAL A 27 -5.98 1.73 6.98
N LEU A 28 -6.15 2.25 5.78
CA LEU A 28 -5.64 1.66 4.54
C LEU A 28 -4.52 2.55 4.01
N ILE A 29 -3.31 2.01 3.92
CA ILE A 29 -2.13 2.75 3.46
C ILE A 29 -1.75 2.24 2.08
N ALA A 30 -1.87 3.09 1.05
CA ALA A 30 -1.57 2.74 -0.35
C ALA A 30 -2.16 1.36 -0.75
N PRO A 31 -3.46 1.09 -0.51
CA PRO A 31 -4.00 -0.27 -0.56
C PRO A 31 -4.02 -0.82 -1.98
N THR A 32 -3.68 -2.09 -2.13
CA THR A 32 -4.16 -2.88 -3.26
C THR A 32 -5.61 -3.29 -3.00
N VAL A 33 -6.40 -3.46 -4.06
CA VAL A 33 -7.82 -3.83 -3.93
C VAL A 33 -8.17 -4.87 -4.98
N ALA A 34 -8.68 -6.01 -4.53
CA ALA A 34 -9.10 -7.07 -5.44
C ALA A 34 -10.29 -6.64 -6.30
N GLY A 35 -10.30 -7.01 -7.57
CA GLY A 35 -11.33 -6.64 -8.53
C GLY A 35 -11.24 -5.20 -9.05
N ALA A 36 -10.22 -4.45 -8.65
CA ALA A 36 -9.99 -3.11 -9.20
C ALA A 36 -9.45 -3.18 -10.66
N PRO A 37 -9.70 -2.15 -11.50
CA PRO A 37 -9.18 -2.10 -12.86
C PRO A 37 -7.66 -2.26 -12.91
N ALA A 38 -7.14 -2.86 -13.98
CA ALA A 38 -5.70 -2.97 -14.17
C ALA A 38 -5.03 -1.59 -14.20
N ALA A 39 -3.79 -1.55 -13.71
CA ALA A 39 -3.00 -0.32 -13.74
C ALA A 39 -2.62 0.04 -15.18
N VAL A 40 -2.77 1.31 -15.53
CA VAL A 40 -2.23 1.87 -16.78
C VAL A 40 -0.97 2.64 -16.43
N TYR A 41 0.15 2.22 -16.97
CA TYR A 41 1.44 2.85 -16.72
C TYR A 41 1.77 3.90 -17.78
N PRO A 42 2.05 5.16 -17.38
CA PRO A 42 2.70 6.12 -18.28
C PRO A 42 4.06 5.60 -18.78
N PRO A 43 4.55 6.09 -19.95
CA PRO A 43 5.75 5.52 -20.59
C PRO A 43 6.97 5.40 -19.68
N GLY A 44 7.28 6.41 -18.86
CA GLY A 44 8.41 6.37 -17.94
C GLY A 44 8.27 5.31 -16.83
N ILE A 45 7.05 5.07 -16.36
CA ILE A 45 6.80 4.01 -15.36
C ILE A 45 6.81 2.64 -16.04
N ARG A 46 6.30 2.53 -17.26
CA ARG A 46 6.37 1.28 -18.04
C ARG A 46 7.81 0.79 -18.14
N LEU A 47 8.75 1.67 -18.51
CA LEU A 47 10.17 1.32 -18.59
C LEU A 47 10.73 0.79 -17.25
N LEU A 48 10.30 1.36 -16.13
CA LEU A 48 10.70 0.86 -14.82
C LEU A 48 10.10 -0.52 -14.52
N MET A 49 8.86 -0.76 -14.92
CA MET A 49 8.21 -2.06 -14.73
C MET A 49 8.84 -3.13 -15.62
N ASP A 50 9.13 -2.83 -16.88
CA ASP A 50 9.84 -3.75 -17.80
C ASP A 50 11.24 -4.10 -17.26
N ARG A 51 11.93 -3.11 -16.67
CA ARG A 51 13.20 -3.34 -15.99
C ARG A 51 13.04 -4.22 -14.75
N MET A 52 11.97 -4.02 -13.97
CA MET A 52 11.67 -4.87 -12.81
C MET A 52 11.46 -6.32 -13.22
N GLU A 53 10.67 -6.57 -14.28
CA GLU A 53 10.44 -7.91 -14.83
C GLU A 53 11.76 -8.58 -15.25
N THR A 54 12.66 -7.83 -15.91
CA THR A 54 13.98 -8.31 -16.31
C THR A 54 14.83 -8.71 -15.09
N ILE A 55 14.83 -7.90 -14.03
CA ILE A 55 15.57 -8.17 -12.79
C ILE A 55 14.97 -9.37 -12.05
N GLU A 56 13.65 -9.48 -11.97
CA GLU A 56 12.98 -10.63 -11.37
C GLU A 56 13.25 -11.93 -12.13
N ALA A 57 13.28 -11.88 -13.48
CA ALA A 57 13.62 -13.03 -14.32
C ALA A 57 15.08 -13.50 -14.14
N ALA A 58 16.00 -12.60 -13.81
CA ALA A 58 17.39 -12.95 -13.48
C ALA A 58 17.52 -13.64 -12.11
N GLY A 59 16.57 -13.45 -11.22
CA GLY A 59 16.43 -14.20 -9.95
C GLY A 59 17.42 -13.82 -8.86
N ASP A 60 18.16 -12.72 -8.98
CA ASP A 60 19.06 -12.22 -7.94
C ASP A 60 18.27 -11.44 -6.88
N PRO A 61 18.12 -11.98 -5.64
CA PRO A 61 17.30 -11.35 -4.62
C PRO A 61 17.85 -10.00 -4.16
N ASP A 62 19.15 -9.76 -4.24
CA ASP A 62 19.73 -8.48 -3.81
C ASP A 62 19.49 -7.38 -4.86
N GLN A 63 19.57 -7.71 -6.14
CA GLN A 63 19.18 -6.77 -7.21
C GLN A 63 17.67 -6.49 -7.20
N ILE A 64 16.84 -7.52 -6.99
CA ILE A 64 15.39 -7.36 -6.83
C ILE A 64 15.09 -6.42 -5.65
N ASN A 65 15.74 -6.64 -4.52
CA ASN A 65 15.56 -5.84 -3.30
C ASN A 65 15.95 -4.37 -3.52
N ALA A 66 17.11 -4.14 -4.10
CA ALA A 66 17.60 -2.79 -4.40
C ALA A 66 16.63 -2.05 -5.35
N PHE A 67 16.14 -2.74 -6.39
CA PHE A 67 15.22 -2.12 -7.33
C PHE A 67 13.81 -1.91 -6.74
N LYS A 68 13.36 -2.77 -5.84
CA LYS A 68 12.13 -2.54 -5.05
C LYS A 68 12.26 -1.32 -4.14
N ALA A 69 13.42 -1.08 -3.54
CA ALA A 69 13.67 0.17 -2.80
C ALA A 69 13.57 1.40 -3.72
N ARG A 70 14.10 1.33 -4.95
CA ARG A 70 13.94 2.39 -5.95
C ARG A 70 12.46 2.68 -6.26
N LEU A 71 11.64 1.65 -6.42
CA LEU A 71 10.24 1.80 -6.79
C LEU A 71 9.34 2.23 -5.63
N PHE A 72 9.49 1.58 -4.48
CA PHE A 72 8.54 1.70 -3.37
C PHE A 72 8.98 2.64 -2.25
N LEU A 73 10.28 2.85 -2.08
CA LEU A 73 10.80 3.75 -1.08
C LEU A 73 11.18 5.11 -1.67
N ASP A 74 11.92 5.14 -2.79
CA ASP A 74 12.21 6.41 -3.45
C ASP A 74 10.98 6.99 -4.17
N GLY A 75 10.16 6.12 -4.74
CA GLY A 75 9.03 6.46 -5.58
C GLY A 75 9.40 6.51 -7.07
N PRO A 76 8.51 6.00 -7.97
CA PRO A 76 8.86 5.74 -9.37
C PRO A 76 9.22 6.98 -10.18
N LEU A 77 8.73 8.16 -9.79
CA LEU A 77 9.00 9.43 -10.47
C LEU A 77 9.98 10.34 -9.72
N SER A 78 10.46 9.90 -8.55
CA SER A 78 11.46 10.64 -7.77
C SER A 78 12.89 10.26 -8.19
N PRO A 79 13.92 11.04 -7.84
CA PRO A 79 15.30 10.62 -8.01
C PRO A 79 15.60 9.33 -7.26
N GLU A 80 16.42 8.47 -7.86
CA GLU A 80 16.94 7.27 -7.18
C GLU A 80 17.78 7.69 -5.98
N GLY A 81 17.63 7.00 -4.84
CA GLY A 81 18.32 7.34 -3.60
C GLY A 81 17.70 8.53 -2.87
N ARG A 82 16.46 8.91 -3.14
CA ARG A 82 15.74 9.96 -2.41
C ARG A 82 15.72 9.68 -0.90
N VAL A 83 15.53 8.44 -0.51
CA VAL A 83 15.57 7.99 0.87
C VAL A 83 16.85 7.21 1.10
N GLN A 84 17.63 7.59 2.11
CA GLN A 84 18.92 6.98 2.45
C GLN A 84 19.03 6.68 3.94
N GLY A 85 20.15 6.10 4.36
CA GLY A 85 20.46 5.81 5.75
C GLY A 85 19.55 4.74 6.35
N GLU A 86 19.28 4.86 7.64
CA GLU A 86 18.60 3.85 8.45
C GLU A 86 17.22 3.40 7.86
N ILE A 87 16.47 4.32 7.27
CA ILE A 87 15.17 3.98 6.67
C ILE A 87 15.36 3.03 5.48
N ARG A 88 16.34 3.31 4.62
CA ARG A 88 16.65 2.44 3.47
C ARG A 88 17.20 1.09 3.90
N GLU A 89 18.08 1.06 4.87
CA GLU A 89 18.63 -0.17 5.46
C GLU A 89 17.51 -1.04 6.02
N ARG A 90 16.62 -0.46 6.81
CA ARG A 90 15.46 -1.15 7.37
C ARG A 90 14.52 -1.70 6.29
N PHE A 91 14.28 -0.95 5.22
CA PHE A 91 13.52 -1.46 4.07
C PHE A 91 14.19 -2.68 3.46
N LEU A 92 15.50 -2.59 3.17
CA LEU A 92 16.26 -3.66 2.53
C LEU A 92 16.28 -4.93 3.40
N ASP A 93 16.44 -4.79 4.71
CA ASP A 93 16.40 -5.90 5.65
C ASP A 93 15.03 -6.59 5.65
N MET A 94 13.96 -5.84 5.86
CA MET A 94 12.60 -6.39 5.94
C MET A 94 12.17 -7.03 4.62
N ASN A 95 12.39 -6.35 3.49
CA ASN A 95 12.03 -6.87 2.18
C ASN A 95 12.92 -8.04 1.76
N GLY A 96 14.20 -8.01 2.13
CA GLY A 96 15.14 -9.11 1.93
C GLY A 96 14.74 -10.40 2.63
N ILE A 97 14.19 -10.32 3.84
CA ILE A 97 13.60 -11.49 4.54
C ILE A 97 12.42 -12.03 3.74
N ALA A 98 11.53 -11.16 3.27
CA ALA A 98 10.36 -11.58 2.50
C ALA A 98 10.73 -12.23 1.16
N LEU A 99 11.75 -11.69 0.47
CA LEU A 99 12.24 -12.23 -0.82
C LEU A 99 12.88 -13.62 -0.69
N ARG A 100 13.47 -13.92 0.47
CA ARG A 100 14.11 -15.22 0.74
C ARG A 100 13.21 -16.24 1.44
N ALA A 101 12.00 -15.80 1.83
CA ALA A 101 11.01 -16.67 2.47
C ALA A 101 10.46 -17.71 1.47
N ALA A 102 10.12 -18.88 1.96
CA ALA A 102 9.40 -19.86 1.16
C ALA A 102 8.03 -19.31 0.71
N PRO A 103 7.56 -19.68 -0.50
CA PRO A 103 6.25 -19.24 -0.97
C PRO A 103 5.13 -19.58 0.02
N ALA A 104 4.26 -18.62 0.30
CA ALA A 104 3.15 -18.80 1.25
C ALA A 104 2.00 -19.69 0.73
N GLY A 105 2.18 -20.32 -0.43
CA GLY A 105 1.15 -21.12 -1.10
C GLY A 105 0.27 -20.31 -2.06
N ALA A 106 -0.78 -20.96 -2.57
CA ALA A 106 -1.68 -20.31 -3.54
C ALA A 106 -2.51 -19.20 -2.87
N SER A 107 -2.63 -18.06 -3.58
CA SER A 107 -3.53 -16.98 -3.17
C SER A 107 -4.98 -17.47 -3.19
N ARG A 108 -5.71 -17.22 -2.10
CA ARG A 108 -7.14 -17.51 -2.00
C ARG A 108 -7.91 -16.20 -2.11
N ASP A 109 -8.03 -15.70 -3.33
CA ASP A 109 -8.75 -14.45 -3.60
C ASP A 109 -10.25 -14.72 -3.64
N ALA A 110 -10.91 -14.49 -2.52
CA ALA A 110 -12.34 -14.77 -2.39
C ALA A 110 -13.26 -13.57 -2.65
N VAL A 111 -12.73 -12.32 -2.65
CA VAL A 111 -13.59 -11.14 -2.64
C VAL A 111 -13.16 -10.15 -3.72
N ALA A 112 -14.08 -9.77 -4.61
CA ALA A 112 -13.92 -8.64 -5.52
C ALA A 112 -14.24 -7.33 -4.76
N ALA A 113 -13.37 -6.97 -3.82
CA ALA A 113 -13.63 -5.92 -2.83
C ALA A 113 -13.90 -4.54 -3.47
N PHE A 114 -13.33 -4.25 -4.65
CA PHE A 114 -13.50 -2.96 -5.31
C PHE A 114 -14.96 -2.65 -5.66
N GLN A 115 -15.74 -3.65 -6.08
CA GLN A 115 -17.16 -3.50 -6.42
C GLN A 115 -18.07 -3.47 -5.18
N ARG A 116 -17.51 -3.65 -3.97
CA ARG A 116 -18.24 -3.81 -2.71
C ARG A 116 -17.79 -2.84 -1.62
N LEU A 117 -17.02 -1.81 -1.97
CA LEU A 117 -16.49 -0.85 -0.99
C LEU A 117 -17.59 -0.08 -0.27
N ASP A 118 -18.73 0.15 -0.91
CA ASP A 118 -19.90 0.80 -0.34
C ASP A 118 -20.65 -0.05 0.72
N GLU A 119 -20.37 -1.36 0.79
CA GLU A 119 -20.89 -2.22 1.86
C GLU A 119 -20.15 -1.97 3.20
N ILE A 120 -18.93 -1.39 3.16
CA ILE A 120 -18.13 -1.12 4.35
C ILE A 120 -18.63 0.15 5.04
N ARG A 121 -19.26 -0.01 6.21
CA ARG A 121 -19.94 1.06 6.95
C ARG A 121 -19.15 1.63 8.13
N VAL A 122 -17.99 1.06 8.42
CA VAL A 122 -17.15 1.50 9.54
C VAL A 122 -16.35 2.75 9.17
N PRO A 123 -15.97 3.60 10.15
CA PRO A 123 -15.04 4.69 9.91
C PRO A 123 -13.78 4.18 9.23
N SER A 124 -13.40 4.79 8.12
CA SER A 124 -12.29 4.35 7.30
C SER A 124 -11.43 5.53 6.87
N MET A 125 -10.12 5.34 6.90
CA MET A 125 -9.15 6.33 6.47
C MET A 125 -8.20 5.70 5.44
N VAL A 126 -7.98 6.39 4.34
CA VAL A 126 -7.05 5.97 3.29
C VAL A 126 -5.90 6.96 3.21
N LEU A 127 -4.68 6.47 3.36
CA LEU A 127 -3.46 7.25 3.30
C LEU A 127 -2.63 6.82 2.08
N TRP A 128 -1.94 7.74 1.43
CA TRP A 128 -0.99 7.42 0.36
C TRP A 128 0.09 8.49 0.26
N GLY A 129 1.27 8.10 -0.21
CA GLY A 129 2.37 9.03 -0.43
C GLY A 129 2.21 9.80 -1.76
N SER A 130 2.63 11.07 -1.79
CA SER A 130 2.60 11.90 -3.00
C SER A 130 3.64 11.48 -4.05
N HIS A 131 4.63 10.68 -3.66
CA HIS A 131 5.66 10.10 -4.54
C HIS A 131 5.38 8.65 -4.94
N ASP A 132 4.24 8.08 -4.50
CA ASP A 132 3.83 6.73 -4.91
C ASP A 132 3.44 6.69 -6.40
N PHE A 133 3.29 5.50 -6.93
CA PHE A 133 2.81 5.28 -8.29
C PHE A 133 1.50 6.04 -8.56
N PRO A 134 1.35 6.73 -9.69
CA PRO A 134 0.14 7.49 -9.99
C PRO A 134 -1.14 6.66 -9.92
N HIS A 135 -1.10 5.42 -10.38
CA HIS A 135 -2.26 4.51 -10.33
C HIS A 135 -2.63 4.12 -8.88
N ILE A 136 -1.65 4.03 -7.97
CA ILE A 136 -1.91 3.76 -6.54
C ILE A 136 -2.50 4.99 -5.86
N GLN A 137 -1.98 6.18 -6.16
CA GLN A 137 -2.53 7.42 -5.66
C GLN A 137 -4.00 7.60 -6.12
N GLU A 138 -4.27 7.36 -7.40
CA GLU A 138 -5.62 7.45 -7.96
C GLU A 138 -6.54 6.40 -7.34
N ARG A 139 -6.07 5.16 -7.23
CA ARG A 139 -6.80 4.07 -6.57
C ARG A 139 -7.14 4.42 -5.11
N SER A 140 -6.18 5.00 -4.39
CA SER A 140 -6.40 5.41 -3.00
C SER A 140 -7.48 6.48 -2.88
N ARG A 141 -7.52 7.46 -3.80
CA ARG A 141 -8.60 8.47 -3.87
C ARG A 141 -9.96 7.82 -4.15
N GLN A 142 -10.01 6.91 -5.13
CA GLN A 142 -11.23 6.17 -5.48
C GLN A 142 -11.76 5.35 -4.29
N VAL A 143 -10.88 4.59 -3.62
CA VAL A 143 -11.25 3.82 -2.43
C VAL A 143 -11.81 4.74 -1.34
N ALA A 144 -11.15 5.86 -1.06
CA ALA A 144 -11.61 6.81 -0.05
C ALA A 144 -13.00 7.38 -0.37
N SER A 145 -13.30 7.62 -1.66
CA SER A 145 -14.59 8.17 -2.10
C SER A 145 -15.71 7.13 -2.14
N MET A 146 -15.39 5.86 -2.35
CA MET A 146 -16.38 4.77 -2.43
C MET A 146 -16.75 4.21 -1.06
N LEU A 147 -15.91 4.35 -0.05
CA LEU A 147 -16.21 3.95 1.33
C LEU A 147 -17.23 4.90 1.95
N MET A 148 -18.33 4.38 2.49
CA MET A 148 -19.44 5.20 3.03
C MET A 148 -19.02 6.19 4.12
N ARG A 149 -18.05 5.83 4.96
CA ARG A 149 -17.48 6.69 6.01
C ARG A 149 -15.97 6.86 5.78
N GLY A 150 -15.60 7.00 4.50
CA GLY A 150 -14.22 7.13 4.03
C GLY A 150 -13.68 8.56 4.19
N SER A 151 -12.41 8.67 4.46
CA SER A 151 -11.61 9.89 4.33
C SER A 151 -10.28 9.57 3.67
N GLY A 152 -9.76 10.47 2.84
CA GLY A 152 -8.51 10.25 2.11
C GLY A 152 -7.50 11.35 2.38
N HIS A 153 -6.22 10.99 2.58
CA HIS A 153 -5.15 11.95 2.85
C HIS A 153 -3.87 11.58 2.10
N ALA A 154 -3.42 12.50 1.24
CA ALA A 154 -2.10 12.41 0.64
C ALA A 154 -1.04 12.87 1.64
N LEU A 155 0.01 12.07 1.82
CA LEU A 155 1.16 12.40 2.65
C LEU A 155 2.27 12.96 1.76
N ALA A 156 2.51 14.27 1.88
CA ALA A 156 3.51 14.96 1.09
C ALA A 156 4.91 14.42 1.39
N GLY A 157 5.70 14.19 0.35
CA GLY A 157 7.09 13.74 0.47
C GLY A 157 7.29 12.24 0.73
N ALA A 158 6.23 11.47 1.01
CA ALA A 158 6.33 10.01 1.15
C ALA A 158 6.02 9.29 -0.16
N ALA A 159 6.57 8.09 -0.34
CA ALA A 159 6.23 7.17 -1.43
C ALA A 159 5.25 6.07 -0.98
N HIS A 160 5.49 4.81 -1.36
CA HIS A 160 4.57 3.70 -1.10
C HIS A 160 4.50 3.28 0.37
N LEU A 161 5.51 3.62 1.16
CA LEU A 161 5.64 3.18 2.54
C LEU A 161 5.69 4.36 3.53
N PRO A 162 4.64 5.21 3.56
CA PRO A 162 4.65 6.38 4.44
C PRO A 162 4.77 6.02 5.93
N SER A 163 4.36 4.83 6.35
CA SER A 163 4.57 4.37 7.73
C SER A 163 6.04 4.16 8.09
N LEU A 164 6.89 3.92 7.10
CA LEU A 164 8.34 3.81 7.30
C LEU A 164 9.04 5.18 7.18
N GLU A 165 8.56 6.03 6.27
CA GLU A 165 9.16 7.33 5.98
C GLU A 165 8.72 8.44 6.95
N GLN A 166 7.46 8.40 7.42
CA GLN A 166 6.83 9.43 8.26
C GLN A 166 6.00 8.76 9.40
N PRO A 167 6.62 7.95 10.26
CA PRO A 167 5.91 7.13 11.25
C PRO A 167 5.08 7.97 12.24
N GLU A 168 5.53 9.18 12.61
CA GLU A 168 4.82 10.05 13.52
C GLU A 168 3.50 10.53 12.92
N ILE A 169 3.52 10.97 11.65
CA ILE A 169 2.32 11.45 10.96
C ILE A 169 1.33 10.29 10.79
N VAL A 170 1.80 9.12 10.38
CA VAL A 170 0.93 7.96 10.21
C VAL A 170 0.34 7.52 11.54
N SER A 171 1.14 7.49 12.62
CA SER A 171 0.67 7.16 13.98
C SER A 171 -0.40 8.13 14.46
N GLN A 172 -0.21 9.43 14.25
CA GLN A 172 -1.22 10.44 14.58
C GLN A 172 -2.54 10.20 13.84
N ARG A 173 -2.49 9.90 12.53
CA ARG A 173 -3.68 9.58 11.73
C ARG A 173 -4.40 8.32 12.22
N ILE A 174 -3.65 7.30 12.63
CA ILE A 174 -4.23 6.09 13.25
C ILE A 174 -4.96 6.45 14.55
N LEU A 175 -4.37 7.26 15.42
CA LEU A 175 -4.99 7.69 16.67
C LEU A 175 -6.26 8.52 16.43
N GLU A 176 -6.28 9.41 15.44
CA GLU A 176 -7.47 10.16 15.03
C GLU A 176 -8.62 9.22 14.61
N LEU A 177 -8.33 8.14 13.86
CA LEU A 177 -9.36 7.16 13.52
C LEU A 177 -9.84 6.37 14.75
N ILE A 178 -8.92 5.95 15.63
CA ILE A 178 -9.27 5.24 16.87
C ILE A 178 -10.25 6.08 17.68
N ALA A 179 -9.99 7.36 17.86
CA ALA A 179 -10.90 8.27 18.58
C ALA A 179 -12.30 8.35 17.93
N ARG A 180 -12.38 8.36 16.59
CA ARG A 180 -13.65 8.33 15.84
C ARG A 180 -14.41 7.01 15.96
N CYS A 181 -13.75 5.93 16.32
CA CYS A 181 -14.37 4.61 16.50
C CYS A 181 -14.80 4.35 17.97
N ALA A 182 -14.39 5.19 18.91
CA ALA A 182 -14.71 5.05 20.33
C ALA A 182 -16.05 5.72 20.73
N GLY A 183 -16.57 6.61 19.91
CA GLY A 183 -17.88 7.28 20.06
C GLY A 183 -18.92 6.65 19.15
#